data_785cda496da8a3bd31d6664f7507753d
#
_entry.id   785cda496da8a3bd31d6664f7507753d
#
_cell.length_a   1.000
_cell.length_b   1.000
_cell.length_c   1.000
_cell.angle_alpha   90.00
_cell.angle_beta   90.00
_cell.angle_gamma   90.00
#
_symmetry.space_group_name_H-M   'P 1'
#
loop_
_entity.id
_entity.type
_entity.pdbx_description
1 polymer ?
#
loop_
_entity_poly.entity_id
_entity_poly.type
_entity_poly.pdbx_seq_one_letter_code
_entity_poly.pdbx_strand_id
1 'polypeptide(L)'
;VQKGNPPEERKIQRLFRNGDVTRMIKRCNDFGAGGVSVAIGELADGLEIDLDLVPKKYDGLDGTELAISESQERMAVVVAKEDAQKFLDAADRENLMATVVAKVTEQPRLVMFWRGKRIVDLSREFLGSNGAAKYTKVIAKAPAQKAHCCKNKDLSVKEKFETIMADLNVCSQRGLSDRFDSTIGAGSVLMPFGGKYQRTPAQCMVNKISREHGDTKTCSLMSWGYNPFITEKSPYHGAYLAVVESVCKLAAAGASLEDIYLSFQEYF
;
A
#
# COMPACT_ATOMS: atom_id res chain seq x y z
N VAL A 1 1.51 11.00 17.78
CA VAL A 1 0.39 11.87 17.40
C VAL A 1 0.39 12.08 15.92
N GLN A 2 -0.64 11.59 15.26
CA GLN A 2 -0.87 11.78 13.83
C GLN A 2 -1.32 13.22 13.59
N LYS A 3 -0.38 14.09 13.26
CA LYS A 3 -0.68 15.46 12.90
C LYS A 3 0.01 15.76 11.57
N GLY A 4 -0.77 15.90 10.51
CA GLY A 4 -0.27 16.17 9.18
C GLY A 4 0.60 17.44 9.12
N ASN A 5 1.64 17.38 8.29
CA ASN A 5 2.52 18.48 7.98
C ASN A 5 2.72 18.59 6.45
N PRO A 6 1.75 19.17 5.73
CA PRO A 6 1.79 19.26 4.27
C PRO A 6 3.08 19.88 3.69
N PRO A 7 3.70 20.89 4.30
CA PRO A 7 5.00 21.39 3.83
C PRO A 7 6.11 20.35 3.86
N GLU A 8 6.21 19.53 4.91
CA GLU A 8 7.20 18.44 4.97
C GLU A 8 6.90 17.34 3.96
N GLU A 9 5.64 16.96 3.83
CA GLU A 9 5.19 16.01 2.82
C GLU A 9 5.56 16.47 1.40
N ARG A 10 5.36 17.75 1.09
CA ARG A 10 5.71 18.31 -0.21
C ARG A 10 7.21 18.25 -0.49
N LYS A 11 8.05 18.53 0.51
CA LYS A 11 9.51 18.44 0.38
C LYS A 11 9.97 16.99 0.15
N ILE A 12 9.39 16.03 0.88
CA ILE A 12 9.64 14.60 0.70
C ILE A 12 9.27 14.18 -0.72
N GLN A 13 8.10 14.55 -1.21
CA GLN A 13 7.67 14.27 -2.58
C GLN A 13 8.66 14.82 -3.63
N ARG A 14 9.20 16.01 -3.42
CA ARG A 14 10.20 16.60 -4.32
C ARG A 14 11.50 15.80 -4.31
N LEU A 15 12.00 15.43 -3.11
CA LEU A 15 13.19 14.61 -2.97
C LEU A 15 13.02 13.26 -3.70
N PHE A 16 11.89 12.59 -3.50
CA PHE A 16 11.61 11.29 -4.11
C PHE A 16 11.25 11.35 -5.60
N ARG A 17 11.01 12.52 -6.17
CA ARG A 17 10.87 12.72 -7.61
C ARG A 17 12.21 12.92 -8.32
N ASN A 18 13.26 13.24 -7.60
CA ASN A 18 14.59 13.38 -8.15
C ASN A 18 15.18 12.02 -8.49
N GLY A 19 15.32 11.70 -9.78
CA GLY A 19 15.84 10.42 -10.25
C GLY A 19 17.25 10.09 -9.80
N ASP A 20 18.08 11.09 -9.53
CA ASP A 20 19.45 10.85 -9.02
C ASP A 20 19.42 10.41 -7.55
N VAL A 21 18.45 10.89 -6.79
CA VAL A 21 18.24 10.48 -5.41
C VAL A 21 17.63 9.08 -5.32
N THR A 22 16.56 8.83 -6.09
CA THR A 22 15.85 7.55 -6.01
C THR A 22 16.68 6.37 -6.48
N ARG A 23 17.61 6.57 -7.41
CA ARG A 23 18.56 5.53 -7.81
C ARG A 23 19.53 5.09 -6.72
N MET A 24 19.78 5.90 -5.70
CA MET A 24 20.58 5.52 -4.52
C MET A 24 19.80 4.64 -3.55
N ILE A 25 18.46 4.72 -3.56
CA ILE A 25 17.58 4.01 -2.62
C ILE A 25 17.49 2.53 -3.01
N LYS A 26 17.86 1.66 -2.10
CA LYS A 26 17.73 0.21 -2.23
C LYS A 26 16.40 -0.32 -1.71
N ARG A 27 15.94 0.24 -0.60
CA ARG A 27 14.63 -0.02 0.02
C ARG A 27 14.14 1.24 0.71
N CYS A 28 12.84 1.41 0.81
CA CYS A 28 12.22 2.47 1.58
C CYS A 28 10.93 2.00 2.22
N ASN A 29 10.56 2.66 3.30
CA ASN A 29 9.29 2.47 4.00
C ASN A 29 8.85 3.80 4.61
N ASP A 30 7.54 3.99 4.78
CA ASP A 30 7.00 5.15 5.50
C ASP A 30 6.96 4.90 7.01
N PHE A 31 6.78 5.96 7.78
CA PHE A 31 6.59 5.86 9.23
C PHE A 31 5.10 5.89 9.59
N GLY A 32 4.52 4.69 9.67
CA GLY A 32 3.18 4.45 10.17
C GLY A 32 3.16 3.84 11.58
N ALA A 33 2.11 3.12 11.87
CA ALA A 33 1.95 2.38 13.13
C ALA A 33 3.10 1.41 13.35
N GLY A 34 3.61 1.35 14.58
CA GLY A 34 4.79 0.57 14.95
C GLY A 34 6.11 1.35 14.87
N GLY A 35 6.08 2.60 14.39
CA GLY A 35 7.20 3.54 14.43
C GLY A 35 8.49 2.99 13.82
N VAL A 36 9.61 3.22 14.52
CA VAL A 36 10.96 2.76 14.11
C VAL A 36 11.02 1.24 13.94
N SER A 37 10.32 0.50 14.81
CA SER A 37 10.32 -0.97 14.79
C SER A 37 9.78 -1.54 13.49
N VAL A 38 8.82 -0.87 12.87
CA VAL A 38 8.24 -1.25 11.56
C VAL A 38 8.96 -0.52 10.44
N ALA A 39 8.95 0.80 10.43
CA ALA A 39 9.48 1.59 9.33
C ALA A 39 10.95 1.28 8.99
N ILE A 40 11.80 1.09 9.99
CA ILE A 40 13.19 0.72 9.81
C ILE A 40 13.39 -0.78 9.97
N GLY A 41 12.75 -1.37 11.00
CA GLY A 41 12.93 -2.77 11.36
C GLY A 41 12.58 -3.78 10.27
N GLU A 42 11.79 -3.41 9.28
CA GLU A 42 11.40 -4.28 8.15
C GLU A 42 12.26 -4.09 6.89
N LEU A 43 13.18 -3.11 6.90
CA LEU A 43 13.97 -2.78 5.70
C LEU A 43 15.07 -3.79 5.37
N ALA A 44 15.57 -4.55 6.35
CA ALA A 44 16.57 -5.59 6.14
C ALA A 44 16.47 -6.68 7.22
N ASP A 45 17.02 -7.86 6.92
CA ASP A 45 17.00 -8.99 7.84
C ASP A 45 17.87 -8.75 9.08
N GLY A 46 19.04 -8.14 8.91
CA GLY A 46 19.92 -7.75 9.98
C GLY A 46 20.00 -6.23 10.11
N LEU A 47 19.69 -5.71 11.30
CA LEU A 47 19.67 -4.28 11.58
C LEU A 47 20.16 -3.98 12.99
N GLU A 48 21.00 -2.97 13.07
CA GLU A 48 21.40 -2.32 14.32
C GLU A 48 20.95 -0.86 14.30
N ILE A 49 20.05 -0.50 15.20
CA ILE A 49 19.37 0.80 15.25
C ILE A 49 19.79 1.53 16.52
N ASP A 50 20.18 2.79 16.40
CA ASP A 50 20.44 3.69 17.52
C ASP A 50 19.26 4.67 17.68
N LEU A 51 18.44 4.43 18.69
CA LEU A 51 17.25 5.23 18.98
C LEU A 51 17.59 6.65 19.47
N ASP A 52 18.80 6.86 20.00
CA ASP A 52 19.23 8.20 20.43
C ASP A 52 19.43 9.15 19.23
N LEU A 53 19.69 8.59 18.05
CA LEU A 53 19.84 9.35 16.80
C LEU A 53 18.53 9.65 16.09
N VAL A 54 17.42 9.05 16.52
CA VAL A 54 16.10 9.26 15.89
C VAL A 54 15.60 10.68 16.19
N PRO A 55 15.34 11.52 15.18
CA PRO A 55 14.82 12.87 15.40
C PRO A 55 13.48 12.84 16.13
N LYS A 56 13.35 13.67 17.14
CA LYS A 56 12.15 13.76 17.99
C LYS A 56 11.43 15.08 17.75
N LYS A 57 10.11 15.08 17.77
CA LYS A 57 9.28 16.29 17.70
C LYS A 57 9.07 16.93 19.08
N TYR A 58 9.31 16.18 20.16
CA TYR A 58 9.23 16.63 21.56
C TYR A 58 10.09 15.73 22.46
N ASP A 59 10.45 16.24 23.62
CA ASP A 59 11.24 15.51 24.61
C ASP A 59 10.37 14.66 25.53
N GLY A 60 11.02 13.78 26.31
CA GLY A 60 10.38 12.95 27.33
C GLY A 60 10.01 11.52 26.88
N LEU A 61 10.27 11.16 25.63
CA LEU A 61 10.06 9.79 25.15
C LEU A 61 11.13 8.85 25.72
N ASP A 62 10.69 7.69 26.20
CA ASP A 62 11.58 6.59 26.55
C ASP A 62 11.96 5.73 25.33
N GLY A 63 12.80 4.70 25.55
CA GLY A 63 13.28 3.85 24.47
C GLY A 63 12.17 3.03 23.82
N THR A 64 11.16 2.61 24.60
CA THR A 64 10.00 1.85 24.07
C THR A 64 9.14 2.78 23.21
N GLU A 65 8.83 3.95 23.72
CA GLU A 65 8.05 4.96 22.98
C GLU A 65 8.74 5.38 21.68
N LEU A 66 10.06 5.59 21.71
CA LEU A 66 10.83 5.87 20.49
C LEU A 66 10.79 4.73 19.48
N ALA A 67 10.82 3.48 19.96
CA ALA A 67 10.80 2.31 19.09
C ALA A 67 9.47 2.10 18.38
N ILE A 68 8.33 2.45 19.00
CA ILE A 68 7.00 2.13 18.49
C ILE A 68 6.12 3.34 18.13
N SER A 69 6.55 4.56 18.47
CA SER A 69 5.76 5.77 18.21
C SER A 69 5.63 6.06 16.73
N GLU A 70 4.42 6.20 16.27
CA GLU A 70 4.13 6.71 14.94
C GLU A 70 4.50 8.18 14.80
N SER A 71 5.08 8.55 13.69
CA SER A 71 5.38 9.94 13.35
C SER A 71 5.30 10.15 11.85
N GLN A 72 4.20 10.70 11.39
CA GLN A 72 3.93 10.96 9.97
C GLN A 72 4.88 11.96 9.32
N GLU A 73 4.86 12.02 8.01
CA GLU A 73 5.75 12.78 7.13
C GLU A 73 7.23 12.44 7.39
N ARG A 74 7.50 11.14 7.43
CA ARG A 74 8.85 10.57 7.49
C ARG A 74 8.96 9.40 6.54
N MET A 75 10.18 9.23 6.03
CA MET A 75 10.55 8.06 5.23
C MET A 75 11.84 7.46 5.79
N ALA A 76 11.89 6.15 5.88
CA ALA A 76 13.12 5.41 6.12
C ALA A 76 13.64 4.84 4.80
N VAL A 77 14.93 4.99 4.55
CA VAL A 77 15.58 4.49 3.33
C VAL A 77 16.83 3.70 3.65
N VAL A 78 17.12 2.71 2.83
CA VAL A 78 18.42 2.02 2.81
C VAL A 78 19.18 2.50 1.59
N VAL A 79 20.38 3.00 1.82
CA VAL A 79 21.32 3.42 0.78
C VAL A 79 22.67 2.71 0.98
N ALA A 80 23.49 2.64 -0.06
CA ALA A 80 24.87 2.18 0.10
C ALA A 80 25.67 3.15 0.97
N LYS A 81 26.68 2.64 1.69
CA LYS A 81 27.50 3.45 2.60
C LYS A 81 28.16 4.63 1.89
N GLU A 82 28.64 4.40 0.67
CA GLU A 82 29.26 5.42 -0.19
C GLU A 82 28.31 6.50 -0.68
N ASP A 83 27.01 6.23 -0.72
CA ASP A 83 25.97 7.16 -1.16
C ASP A 83 25.30 7.91 -0.01
N ALA A 84 25.58 7.51 1.25
CA ALA A 84 24.91 8.10 2.42
C ALA A 84 25.04 9.62 2.48
N GLN A 85 26.27 10.14 2.31
CA GLN A 85 26.49 11.60 2.36
C GLN A 85 25.79 12.31 1.21
N LYS A 86 25.83 11.75 -0.01
CA LYS A 86 25.14 12.35 -1.16
C LYS A 86 23.61 12.42 -0.95
N PHE A 87 23.05 11.40 -0.30
CA PHE A 87 21.63 11.38 0.05
C PHE A 87 21.30 12.45 1.10
N LEU A 88 22.11 12.58 2.14
CA LEU A 88 21.96 13.64 3.18
C LEU A 88 22.03 15.04 2.55
N ASP A 89 23.02 15.28 1.67
CA ASP A 89 23.17 16.55 0.96
C ASP A 89 21.96 16.85 0.05
N ALA A 90 21.37 15.82 -0.55
CA ALA A 90 20.17 15.97 -1.37
C ALA A 90 18.93 16.32 -0.53
N ALA A 91 18.79 15.71 0.66
CA ALA A 91 17.72 16.04 1.60
C ALA A 91 17.86 17.47 2.13
N ASP A 92 19.08 17.90 2.45
CA ASP A 92 19.36 19.26 2.91
C ASP A 92 18.97 20.31 1.85
N ARG A 93 19.26 20.06 0.56
CA ARG A 93 18.83 20.94 -0.55
C ARG A 93 17.32 21.13 -0.64
N GLU A 94 16.55 20.15 -0.20
CA GLU A 94 15.08 20.25 -0.08
C GLU A 94 14.65 20.79 1.29
N ASN A 95 15.60 21.19 2.13
CA ASN A 95 15.35 21.65 3.50
C ASN A 95 14.62 20.57 4.33
N LEU A 96 15.08 19.32 4.21
CA LEU A 96 14.63 18.16 4.98
C LEU A 96 15.71 17.72 5.94
N MET A 97 15.32 17.42 7.18
CA MET A 97 16.21 16.77 8.13
C MET A 97 16.36 15.30 7.79
N ALA A 98 17.56 14.84 7.51
CA ALA A 98 17.89 13.44 7.31
C ALA A 98 19.02 13.02 8.27
N THR A 99 18.92 11.83 8.85
CA THR A 99 19.86 11.32 9.83
C THR A 99 20.10 9.83 9.63
N VAL A 100 21.35 9.40 9.74
CA VAL A 100 21.69 7.97 9.76
C VAL A 100 21.42 7.42 11.15
N VAL A 101 20.45 6.56 11.28
CA VAL A 101 19.97 6.00 12.58
C VAL A 101 20.21 4.50 12.70
N ALA A 102 20.58 3.82 11.62
CA ALA A 102 20.74 2.37 11.59
C ALA A 102 21.83 1.92 10.64
N LYS A 103 22.32 0.71 10.86
CA LYS A 103 23.24 -0.03 9.99
C LYS A 103 22.63 -1.39 9.65
N VAL A 104 22.73 -1.77 8.37
CA VAL A 104 22.45 -3.15 7.94
C VAL A 104 23.61 -4.04 8.35
N THR A 105 23.31 -5.19 8.93
CA THR A 105 24.29 -6.17 9.42
C THR A 105 24.08 -7.53 8.76
N GLU A 106 25.10 -8.36 8.77
CA GLU A 106 25.03 -9.72 8.22
C GLU A 106 24.21 -10.67 9.10
N GLN A 107 24.21 -10.44 10.41
CA GLN A 107 23.43 -11.27 11.34
C GLN A 107 21.94 -10.95 11.19
N PRO A 108 21.06 -11.94 10.97
CA PRO A 108 19.62 -11.72 10.79
C PRO A 108 18.93 -11.46 12.14
N ARG A 109 19.19 -10.32 12.71
CA ARG A 109 18.65 -9.86 13.99
C ARG A 109 18.25 -8.41 13.93
N LEU A 110 17.20 -8.05 14.65
CA LEU A 110 16.82 -6.68 14.94
C LEU A 110 17.37 -6.32 16.32
N VAL A 111 18.33 -5.39 16.33
CA VAL A 111 18.97 -4.91 17.56
C VAL A 111 18.70 -3.41 17.69
N MET A 112 18.26 -2.95 18.86
CA MET A 112 18.06 -1.52 19.13
C MET A 112 18.78 -1.12 20.40
N PHE A 113 19.44 0.05 20.31
CA PHE A 113 20.13 0.69 21.43
C PHE A 113 19.41 1.96 21.84
N TRP A 114 19.38 2.23 23.14
CA TRP A 114 18.92 3.45 23.73
C TRP A 114 19.76 3.81 24.95
N ARG A 115 20.32 5.02 24.98
CA ARG A 115 21.26 5.50 26.03
C ARG A 115 22.40 4.50 26.27
N GLY A 116 22.98 4.01 25.17
CA GLY A 116 24.07 3.05 25.20
C GLY A 116 23.69 1.65 25.69
N LYS A 117 22.43 1.37 25.97
CA LYS A 117 21.95 0.04 26.37
C LYS A 117 21.20 -0.62 25.25
N ARG A 118 21.45 -1.89 25.05
CA ARG A 118 20.67 -2.73 24.13
C ARG A 118 19.31 -3.05 24.78
N ILE A 119 18.23 -2.54 24.19
CA ILE A 119 16.86 -2.72 24.70
C ILE A 119 16.04 -3.71 23.86
N VAL A 120 16.44 -3.97 22.61
CA VAL A 120 15.85 -4.97 21.73
C VAL A 120 16.96 -5.82 21.14
N ASP A 121 16.74 -7.14 21.10
CA ASP A 121 17.63 -8.11 20.44
C ASP A 121 16.80 -9.35 20.05
N LEU A 122 16.20 -9.30 18.85
CA LEU A 122 15.29 -10.31 18.34
C LEU A 122 15.84 -10.95 17.07
N SER A 123 15.77 -12.27 16.98
CA SER A 123 16.10 -12.95 15.72
C SER A 123 15.03 -12.71 14.67
N ARG A 124 15.42 -12.68 13.41
CA ARG A 124 14.48 -12.53 12.28
C ARG A 124 13.52 -13.73 12.20
N GLU A 125 13.98 -14.93 12.55
CA GLU A 125 13.14 -16.12 12.65
C GLU A 125 11.99 -15.93 13.66
N PHE A 126 12.30 -15.39 14.84
CA PHE A 126 11.28 -15.07 15.84
C PHE A 126 10.27 -14.06 15.33
N LEU A 127 10.73 -12.96 14.69
CA LEU A 127 9.86 -11.94 14.12
C LEU A 127 8.96 -12.50 13.00
N GLY A 128 9.50 -13.39 12.16
CA GLY A 128 8.74 -14.02 11.06
C GLY A 128 7.69 -15.03 11.53
N SER A 129 7.91 -15.68 12.68
CA SER A 129 7.02 -16.74 13.19
C SER A 129 6.20 -16.32 14.42
N ASN A 130 6.45 -15.12 14.98
CA ASN A 130 5.98 -14.72 16.32
C ASN A 130 6.33 -15.76 17.41
N GLY A 131 7.49 -16.42 17.26
CA GLY A 131 8.01 -17.41 18.21
C GLY A 131 7.35 -18.79 18.17
N ALA A 132 6.38 -19.03 17.29
CA ALA A 132 5.71 -20.31 17.15
C ALA A 132 5.39 -20.65 15.70
N ALA A 133 5.67 -21.88 15.28
CA ALA A 133 5.23 -22.38 13.99
C ALA A 133 3.69 -22.42 13.95
N LYS A 134 3.10 -21.88 12.91
CA LYS A 134 1.64 -21.86 12.71
C LYS A 134 1.26 -22.91 11.68
N TYR A 135 0.31 -23.77 12.05
CA TYR A 135 -0.22 -24.81 11.17
C TYR A 135 -1.72 -24.60 11.01
N THR A 136 -2.18 -24.58 9.78
CA THR A 136 -3.61 -24.51 9.46
C THR A 136 -3.99 -25.69 8.56
N LYS A 137 -5.06 -26.37 8.91
CA LYS A 137 -5.64 -27.42 8.08
C LYS A 137 -6.90 -26.87 7.42
N VAL A 138 -6.86 -26.68 6.13
CA VAL A 138 -7.99 -26.20 5.33
C VAL A 138 -8.68 -27.38 4.66
N ILE A 139 -9.99 -27.45 4.77
CA ILE A 139 -10.82 -28.41 4.07
C ILE A 139 -11.59 -27.68 3.00
N ALA A 140 -11.16 -27.81 1.74
CA ALA A 140 -11.90 -27.32 0.60
C ALA A 140 -13.14 -28.22 0.35
N LYS A 141 -14.31 -27.68 0.59
CA LYS A 141 -15.57 -28.37 0.30
C LYS A 141 -15.94 -28.21 -1.18
N ALA A 142 -16.49 -29.24 -1.78
CA ALA A 142 -17.06 -29.12 -3.13
C ALA A 142 -18.16 -28.04 -3.15
N PRO A 143 -18.26 -27.26 -4.25
CA PRO A 143 -19.31 -26.24 -4.38
C PRO A 143 -20.70 -26.87 -4.24
N ALA A 144 -21.61 -26.18 -3.57
CA ALA A 144 -23.01 -26.61 -3.53
C ALA A 144 -23.60 -26.53 -4.94
N GLN A 145 -24.22 -27.61 -5.40
CA GLN A 145 -24.77 -27.73 -6.76
C GLN A 145 -25.86 -26.71 -7.13
N LYS A 146 -26.41 -25.96 -6.16
CA LYS A 146 -27.46 -24.97 -6.41
C LYS A 146 -26.95 -23.56 -6.14
N ALA A 147 -26.20 -23.04 -7.08
CA ALA A 147 -25.62 -21.69 -7.00
C ALA A 147 -26.61 -20.54 -7.31
N HIS A 148 -27.78 -20.82 -7.89
CA HIS A 148 -28.73 -19.77 -8.26
C HIS A 148 -30.09 -20.01 -7.64
N CYS A 149 -30.26 -19.53 -6.42
CA CYS A 149 -31.57 -19.35 -5.84
C CYS A 149 -31.89 -17.86 -5.81
N CYS A 150 -32.68 -17.37 -6.78
CA CYS A 150 -33.34 -16.09 -6.64
C CYS A 150 -34.22 -16.17 -5.39
N LYS A 151 -33.79 -15.56 -4.30
CA LYS A 151 -34.54 -15.54 -3.03
C LYS A 151 -35.93 -14.90 -3.18
N ASN A 152 -36.20 -14.25 -4.30
CA ASN A 152 -37.39 -13.43 -4.55
C ASN A 152 -38.20 -13.91 -5.77
N LYS A 153 -38.54 -15.21 -5.81
CA LYS A 153 -39.29 -15.79 -6.95
C LYS A 153 -40.67 -15.16 -7.15
N ASP A 154 -41.29 -14.67 -6.06
CA ASP A 154 -42.67 -14.18 -6.04
C ASP A 154 -42.83 -12.68 -6.30
N LEU A 155 -41.73 -11.94 -6.43
CA LEU A 155 -41.74 -10.53 -6.77
C LEU A 155 -42.00 -10.28 -8.27
N SER A 156 -42.77 -9.24 -8.58
CA SER A 156 -42.89 -8.73 -9.95
C SER A 156 -41.54 -8.26 -10.50
N VAL A 157 -41.42 -8.11 -11.81
CA VAL A 157 -40.21 -7.60 -12.46
C VAL A 157 -39.82 -6.23 -11.93
N LYS A 158 -40.80 -5.35 -11.69
CA LYS A 158 -40.59 -4.02 -11.15
C LYS A 158 -39.97 -4.08 -9.75
N GLU A 159 -40.58 -4.86 -8.85
CA GLU A 159 -40.09 -5.00 -7.47
C GLU A 159 -38.69 -5.62 -7.41
N LYS A 160 -38.40 -6.60 -8.28
CA LYS A 160 -37.04 -7.16 -8.40
C LYS A 160 -36.03 -6.09 -8.81
N PHE A 161 -36.38 -5.25 -9.77
CA PHE A 161 -35.52 -4.17 -10.26
C PHE A 161 -35.27 -3.14 -9.18
N GLU A 162 -36.32 -2.68 -8.49
CA GLU A 162 -36.23 -1.72 -7.39
C GLU A 162 -35.40 -2.28 -6.23
N THR A 163 -35.57 -3.56 -5.88
CA THR A 163 -34.76 -4.23 -4.85
C THR A 163 -33.28 -4.26 -5.20
N ILE A 164 -32.93 -4.62 -6.46
CA ILE A 164 -31.55 -4.68 -6.90
C ILE A 164 -30.93 -3.28 -6.93
N MET A 165 -31.64 -2.28 -7.45
CA MET A 165 -31.14 -0.92 -7.53
C MET A 165 -30.98 -0.25 -6.17
N ALA A 166 -31.70 -0.70 -5.15
CA ALA A 166 -31.57 -0.23 -3.79
C ALA A 166 -30.46 -0.94 -2.99
N ASP A 167 -29.91 -2.05 -3.50
CA ASP A 167 -28.82 -2.78 -2.86
C ASP A 167 -27.55 -1.91 -2.81
N LEU A 168 -26.92 -1.80 -1.64
CA LEU A 168 -25.73 -0.98 -1.43
C LEU A 168 -24.53 -1.40 -2.31
N ASN A 169 -24.49 -2.66 -2.76
CA ASN A 169 -23.46 -3.14 -3.68
C ASN A 169 -23.74 -2.78 -5.15
N VAL A 170 -24.97 -2.34 -5.46
CA VAL A 170 -25.41 -2.06 -6.84
C VAL A 170 -25.74 -0.57 -7.03
N CYS A 171 -26.21 0.12 -6.00
CA CYS A 171 -26.53 1.54 -6.08
C CYS A 171 -25.32 2.40 -6.47
N SER A 172 -25.58 3.61 -6.98
CA SER A 172 -24.53 4.51 -7.41
C SER A 172 -23.57 4.88 -6.26
N GLN A 173 -22.27 4.68 -6.48
CA GLN A 173 -21.19 5.09 -5.58
C GLN A 173 -20.68 6.51 -5.87
N ARG A 174 -21.36 7.28 -6.70
CA ARG A 174 -20.91 8.60 -7.15
C ARG A 174 -20.66 9.56 -5.99
N GLY A 175 -21.53 9.57 -4.98
CA GLY A 175 -21.38 10.45 -3.82
C GLY A 175 -20.09 10.22 -3.04
N LEU A 176 -19.57 8.99 -3.01
CA LEU A 176 -18.26 8.68 -2.46
C LEU A 176 -17.14 9.13 -3.39
N SER A 177 -17.22 8.77 -4.68
CA SER A 177 -16.19 9.09 -5.67
C SER A 177 -15.96 10.60 -5.83
N ASP A 178 -17.03 11.40 -5.77
CA ASP A 178 -16.95 12.85 -5.88
C ASP A 178 -16.24 13.52 -4.67
N ARG A 179 -16.07 12.80 -3.56
CA ARG A 179 -15.40 13.28 -2.34
C ARG A 179 -13.94 12.86 -2.24
N PHE A 180 -13.48 11.95 -3.08
CA PHE A 180 -12.12 11.45 -3.08
C PHE A 180 -11.28 12.03 -4.20
N ASP A 181 -9.97 11.96 -4.03
CA ASP A 181 -8.95 12.69 -4.78
C ASP A 181 -8.68 12.12 -6.18
N SER A 182 -9.71 11.93 -6.99
CA SER A 182 -9.57 11.37 -8.34
C SER A 182 -8.73 12.22 -9.30
N THR A 183 -8.52 13.50 -8.98
CA THR A 183 -7.75 14.45 -9.80
C THR A 183 -6.38 14.79 -9.22
N ILE A 184 -6.04 14.29 -8.04
CA ILE A 184 -4.79 14.62 -7.35
C ILE A 184 -3.59 14.20 -8.20
N GLY A 185 -2.59 15.09 -8.25
CA GLY A 185 -1.40 14.90 -9.06
C GLY A 185 -1.59 15.16 -10.56
N ALA A 186 -2.80 15.49 -11.01
CA ALA A 186 -3.16 15.79 -12.41
C ALA A 186 -2.75 14.68 -13.41
N GLY A 187 -2.58 13.43 -12.91
CA GLY A 187 -2.18 12.29 -13.73
C GLY A 187 -3.35 11.41 -14.21
N SER A 188 -4.58 11.64 -13.72
CA SER A 188 -5.72 10.79 -14.05
C SER A 188 -6.09 10.91 -15.52
N VAL A 189 -6.02 9.80 -16.24
CA VAL A 189 -6.46 9.68 -17.64
C VAL A 189 -7.90 9.16 -17.68
N LEU A 190 -8.22 8.18 -16.85
CA LEU A 190 -9.55 7.63 -16.71
C LEU A 190 -10.15 8.07 -15.37
N MET A 191 -11.16 8.93 -15.46
CA MET A 191 -11.90 9.42 -14.29
C MET A 191 -12.86 8.34 -13.77
N PRO A 192 -13.28 8.39 -12.49
CA PRO A 192 -14.22 7.41 -11.91
C PRO A 192 -15.52 7.25 -12.68
N PHE A 193 -15.98 8.31 -13.33
CA PHE A 193 -17.14 8.29 -14.22
C PHE A 193 -16.78 8.89 -15.57
N GLY A 194 -17.05 8.15 -16.64
CA GLY A 194 -16.81 8.55 -18.03
C GLY A 194 -18.09 8.69 -18.85
N GLY A 195 -17.90 8.74 -20.17
CA GLY A 195 -18.96 8.93 -21.15
C GLY A 195 -19.40 10.39 -21.29
N LYS A 196 -20.24 10.66 -22.29
CA LYS A 196 -20.73 12.02 -22.62
C LYS A 196 -21.34 12.77 -21.42
N TYR A 197 -22.01 12.04 -20.54
CA TYR A 197 -22.70 12.62 -19.38
C TYR A 197 -21.97 12.37 -18.06
N GLN A 198 -20.75 11.79 -18.11
CA GLN A 198 -19.99 11.43 -16.92
C GLN A 198 -20.80 10.60 -15.90
N ARG A 199 -21.50 9.59 -16.39
CA ARG A 199 -22.36 8.72 -15.57
C ARG A 199 -21.97 7.25 -15.65
N THR A 200 -21.05 6.88 -16.55
CA THR A 200 -20.61 5.49 -16.71
C THR A 200 -19.44 5.22 -15.76
N PRO A 201 -19.61 4.32 -14.78
CA PRO A 201 -18.51 3.99 -13.87
C PRO A 201 -17.32 3.41 -14.63
N ALA A 202 -16.12 3.89 -14.31
CA ALA A 202 -14.88 3.29 -14.79
C ALA A 202 -14.59 2.01 -14.01
N GLN A 203 -14.08 0.99 -14.71
CA GLN A 203 -13.79 -0.32 -14.14
C GLN A 203 -12.31 -0.54 -13.84
N CYS A 204 -11.47 0.44 -14.14
CA CYS A 204 -10.04 0.44 -13.81
C CYS A 204 -9.53 1.87 -13.62
N MET A 205 -8.38 1.99 -13.02
CA MET A 205 -7.61 3.22 -12.91
C MET A 205 -6.62 3.28 -14.08
N VAL A 206 -6.49 4.45 -14.70
CA VAL A 206 -5.43 4.77 -15.65
C VAL A 206 -4.84 6.11 -15.28
N ASN A 207 -3.56 6.12 -14.92
CA ASN A 207 -2.83 7.32 -14.53
C ASN A 207 -1.51 7.44 -15.29
N LYS A 208 -1.15 8.66 -15.65
CA LYS A 208 0.17 8.97 -16.19
C LYS A 208 1.24 8.72 -15.15
N ILE A 209 2.37 8.17 -15.56
CA ILE A 209 3.56 8.07 -14.72
C ILE A 209 4.09 9.47 -14.42
N SER A 210 4.23 9.83 -13.16
CA SER A 210 4.75 11.12 -12.74
C SER A 210 6.20 11.32 -13.19
N ARG A 211 6.52 12.50 -13.71
CA ARG A 211 7.88 12.94 -14.04
C ARG A 211 8.22 14.21 -13.26
N GLU A 212 9.51 14.39 -12.98
CA GLU A 212 9.99 15.61 -12.33
C GLU A 212 9.76 16.83 -13.21
N HIS A 213 10.05 16.70 -14.51
CA HIS A 213 9.87 17.75 -15.50
C HIS A 213 9.20 17.21 -16.76
N GLY A 214 8.35 18.06 -17.37
CA GLY A 214 7.66 17.75 -18.61
C GLY A 214 6.45 16.81 -18.44
N ASP A 215 5.94 16.33 -19.57
CA ASP A 215 4.79 15.43 -19.64
C ASP A 215 5.19 14.04 -20.13
N THR A 216 4.30 13.07 -19.95
CA THR A 216 4.48 11.69 -20.44
C THR A 216 3.18 11.17 -21.02
N LYS A 217 3.32 10.25 -21.98
CA LYS A 217 2.21 9.45 -22.49
C LYS A 217 2.16 8.05 -21.88
N THR A 218 3.21 7.69 -21.10
CA THR A 218 3.25 6.40 -20.40
C THR A 218 2.29 6.42 -19.22
N CYS A 219 1.45 5.39 -19.12
CA CYS A 219 0.46 5.25 -18.07
C CYS A 219 0.66 3.94 -17.31
N SER A 220 0.32 3.96 -16.05
CA SER A 220 0.04 2.76 -15.27
C SER A 220 -1.46 2.50 -15.25
N LEU A 221 -1.83 1.22 -15.28
CA LEU A 221 -3.20 0.77 -15.20
C LEU A 221 -3.35 -0.16 -14.00
N MET A 222 -4.46 -0.06 -13.30
CA MET A 222 -4.78 -0.94 -12.18
C MET A 222 -6.27 -1.28 -12.20
N SER A 223 -6.58 -2.54 -11.96
CA SER A 223 -7.95 -3.01 -11.79
C SER A 223 -8.02 -4.03 -10.67
N TRP A 224 -9.22 -4.41 -10.31
CA TRP A 224 -9.48 -5.44 -9.31
C TRP A 224 -10.62 -6.34 -9.77
N GLY A 225 -10.64 -7.55 -9.24
CA GLY A 225 -11.73 -8.50 -9.42
C GLY A 225 -12.04 -9.19 -8.10
N TYR A 226 -13.30 -9.24 -7.73
CA TYR A 226 -13.78 -9.94 -6.55
C TYR A 226 -15.31 -10.04 -6.56
N ASN A 227 -15.82 -11.24 -6.36
CA ASN A 227 -17.24 -11.45 -6.16
C ASN A 227 -17.49 -12.30 -4.90
N PRO A 228 -17.88 -11.66 -3.77
CA PRO A 228 -18.08 -12.35 -2.50
C PRO A 228 -19.13 -13.45 -2.57
N PHE A 229 -20.17 -13.26 -3.35
CA PHE A 229 -21.27 -14.24 -3.47
C PHE A 229 -20.86 -15.54 -4.19
N ILE A 230 -19.96 -15.42 -5.14
CA ILE A 230 -19.38 -16.59 -5.82
C ILE A 230 -18.34 -17.25 -4.90
N THR A 231 -17.48 -16.44 -4.27
CA THR A 231 -16.42 -16.91 -3.38
C THR A 231 -16.98 -17.65 -2.17
N GLU A 232 -18.08 -17.19 -1.58
CA GLU A 232 -18.78 -17.86 -0.48
C GLU A 232 -19.25 -19.27 -0.88
N LYS A 233 -19.71 -19.44 -2.11
CA LYS A 233 -20.21 -20.71 -2.62
C LYS A 233 -19.11 -21.65 -3.10
N SER A 234 -18.09 -21.10 -3.68
CA SER A 234 -16.94 -21.83 -4.22
C SER A 234 -15.71 -20.94 -4.24
N PRO A 235 -14.81 -21.04 -3.24
CA PRO A 235 -13.56 -20.28 -3.22
C PRO A 235 -12.73 -20.45 -4.50
N TYR A 236 -12.70 -21.66 -5.06
CA TYR A 236 -12.00 -21.93 -6.33
C TYR A 236 -12.53 -21.07 -7.49
N HIS A 237 -13.86 -21.11 -7.72
CA HIS A 237 -14.45 -20.32 -8.79
C HIS A 237 -14.42 -18.82 -8.50
N GLY A 238 -14.53 -18.43 -7.23
CA GLY A 238 -14.40 -17.06 -6.81
C GLY A 238 -13.02 -16.49 -7.15
N ALA A 239 -11.95 -17.20 -6.79
CA ALA A 239 -10.58 -16.79 -7.09
C ALA A 239 -10.30 -16.79 -8.60
N TYR A 240 -10.72 -17.86 -9.32
CA TYR A 240 -10.56 -17.94 -10.77
C TYR A 240 -11.22 -16.75 -11.48
N LEU A 241 -12.48 -16.49 -11.17
CA LEU A 241 -13.23 -15.40 -11.80
C LEU A 241 -12.73 -14.02 -11.40
N ALA A 242 -12.20 -13.84 -10.18
CA ALA A 242 -11.58 -12.59 -9.76
C ALA A 242 -10.36 -12.24 -10.63
N VAL A 243 -9.51 -13.22 -10.94
CA VAL A 243 -8.38 -13.03 -11.86
C VAL A 243 -8.87 -12.70 -13.27
N VAL A 244 -9.81 -13.48 -13.81
CA VAL A 244 -10.38 -13.24 -15.16
C VAL A 244 -11.00 -11.84 -15.22
N GLU A 245 -11.78 -11.44 -14.24
CA GLU A 245 -12.42 -10.13 -14.19
C GLU A 245 -11.39 -9.00 -14.21
N SER A 246 -10.37 -9.06 -13.35
CA SER A 246 -9.34 -8.02 -13.28
C SER A 246 -8.56 -7.89 -14.58
N VAL A 247 -8.16 -9.01 -15.17
CA VAL A 247 -7.43 -9.03 -16.47
C VAL A 247 -8.29 -8.50 -17.60
N CYS A 248 -9.57 -8.91 -17.67
CA CYS A 248 -10.49 -8.39 -18.69
C CYS A 248 -10.69 -6.86 -18.58
N LYS A 249 -10.77 -6.31 -17.38
CA LYS A 249 -10.88 -4.87 -17.16
C LYS A 249 -9.64 -4.13 -17.66
N LEU A 250 -8.44 -4.67 -17.41
CA LEU A 250 -7.20 -4.09 -17.92
C LEU A 250 -7.14 -4.15 -19.46
N ALA A 251 -7.47 -5.28 -20.05
CA ALA A 251 -7.53 -5.45 -21.50
C ALA A 251 -8.53 -4.48 -22.15
N ALA A 252 -9.71 -4.33 -21.56
CA ALA A 252 -10.72 -3.38 -22.02
C ALA A 252 -10.26 -1.91 -21.93
N ALA A 253 -9.35 -1.60 -21.01
CA ALA A 253 -8.72 -0.27 -20.89
C ALA A 253 -7.51 -0.07 -21.80
N GLY A 254 -7.09 -1.10 -22.56
CA GLY A 254 -5.99 -1.04 -23.52
C GLY A 254 -4.64 -1.48 -22.98
N ALA A 255 -4.60 -2.21 -21.85
CA ALA A 255 -3.36 -2.79 -21.35
C ALA A 255 -2.87 -3.94 -22.26
N SER A 256 -1.54 -4.07 -22.38
CA SER A 256 -0.92 -5.29 -22.92
C SER A 256 -1.08 -6.43 -21.92
N LEU A 257 -1.46 -7.61 -22.40
CA LEU A 257 -1.58 -8.80 -21.56
C LEU A 257 -0.22 -9.38 -21.14
N GLU A 258 0.84 -9.04 -21.85
CA GLU A 258 2.20 -9.55 -21.59
C GLU A 258 2.83 -8.93 -20.34
N ASP A 259 2.39 -7.73 -19.96
CA ASP A 259 2.96 -6.94 -18.87
C ASP A 259 2.03 -6.84 -17.65
N ILE A 260 1.17 -7.83 -17.43
CA ILE A 260 0.25 -7.85 -16.29
C ILE A 260 0.91 -8.53 -15.10
N TYR A 261 0.91 -7.82 -13.97
CA TYR A 261 1.31 -8.35 -12.66
C TYR A 261 0.07 -8.51 -11.79
N LEU A 262 0.03 -9.59 -11.01
CA LEU A 262 -1.07 -9.88 -10.10
C LEU A 262 -0.59 -9.70 -8.66
N SER A 263 -1.42 -9.02 -7.85
CA SER A 263 -1.28 -8.96 -6.41
C SER A 263 -2.53 -9.57 -5.79
N PHE A 264 -2.35 -10.45 -4.82
CA PHE A 264 -3.44 -11.15 -4.15
C PHE A 264 -3.57 -10.68 -2.71
N GLN A 265 -4.80 -10.60 -2.25
CA GLN A 265 -5.13 -10.46 -0.85
C GLN A 265 -5.99 -11.67 -0.46
N GLU A 266 -5.48 -12.46 0.47
CA GLU A 266 -6.06 -13.75 0.82
C GLU A 266 -6.47 -13.74 2.29
N TYR A 267 -7.64 -14.33 2.56
CA TYR A 267 -8.17 -14.49 3.91
C TYR A 267 -8.59 -15.95 4.13
N PHE A 268 -8.14 -16.53 5.24
CA PHE A 268 -8.40 -17.92 5.62
C PHE A 268 -9.23 -18.00 6.89
#